data_7ef8fca13b47d82f713b1a415baad5da
#
_entry.id   7ef8fca13b47d82f713b1a415baad5da
#
_cell.length_a   1.000
_cell.length_b   1.000
_cell.length_c   1.000
_cell.angle_alpha   90.00
_cell.angle_beta   90.00
_cell.angle_gamma   90.00
#
_symmetry.space_group_name_H-M   'P 1'
#
loop_
_entity.id
_entity.type
_entity.pdbx_description
1 polymer ?
#
loop_
_entity_poly.entity_id
_entity_poly.type
_entity_poly.pdbx_seq_one_letter_code
_entity_poly.pdbx_strand_id
1 'polypeptide(L)'
;LALQGLEPNNSSKSGEIYLGMKKRRGFGCCHVKEWQVWNFNLEDTDANDRILWLNFEHWRAGFIPIFNVYTSITEGLKKAGILVAESWEDQRDRFTIQATFKLASPLLIRSGQAETGRAPDVVHLKSHRPDESTEPVAVLSGTSLAGVLRHRAERIVNTLEKPTTIIDEIFGPDFSNDKTKEAKASRLIVHESIINHTTDLVQTRIAIDRFTGGAYHGGLFQEKPIFWQG
;
A
#
# COMPACT_ATOMS: atom_id res chain seq x y z
N LEU A 1 -11.14 -18.33 -6.18
CA LEU A 1 -9.82 -17.83 -6.61
C LEU A 1 -9.70 -16.32 -6.45
N ALA A 2 -10.56 -15.53 -7.10
CA ALA A 2 -10.46 -14.06 -7.02
C ALA A 2 -10.59 -13.53 -5.57
N LEU A 3 -11.51 -14.06 -4.79
CA LEU A 3 -11.72 -13.66 -3.40
C LEU A 3 -10.59 -14.08 -2.46
N GLN A 4 -9.88 -15.16 -2.75
CA GLN A 4 -8.71 -15.58 -1.99
C GLN A 4 -7.58 -14.55 -2.03
N GLY A 5 -7.48 -13.75 -3.09
CA GLY A 5 -6.53 -12.65 -3.16
C GLY A 5 -6.76 -11.53 -2.13
N LEU A 6 -7.88 -11.55 -1.41
CA LEU A 6 -8.14 -10.66 -0.27
C LEU A 6 -7.72 -11.27 1.07
N GLU A 7 -7.31 -12.54 1.10
CA GLU A 7 -6.81 -13.19 2.31
C GLU A 7 -5.32 -12.92 2.49
N PRO A 8 -4.84 -12.76 3.73
CA PRO A 8 -3.41 -12.68 3.99
C PRO A 8 -2.74 -14.00 3.58
N ASN A 9 -1.66 -13.94 2.84
CA ASN A 9 -0.89 -15.12 2.48
C ASN A 9 0.27 -15.35 3.45
N ASN A 10 0.87 -16.55 3.41
CA ASN A 10 1.97 -16.93 4.31
C ASN A 10 3.23 -16.07 4.15
N SER A 11 3.36 -15.35 3.04
CA SER A 11 4.52 -14.50 2.72
C SER A 11 4.30 -13.03 3.06
N SER A 12 3.05 -12.60 3.28
CA SER A 12 2.71 -11.22 3.61
C SER A 12 1.46 -11.19 4.49
N LYS A 13 1.45 -10.31 5.48
CA LYS A 13 0.28 -10.07 6.34
C LYS A 13 -0.89 -9.42 5.57
N SER A 14 -0.71 -9.10 4.32
CA SER A 14 -1.68 -8.42 3.47
C SER A 14 -2.13 -9.30 2.31
N GLY A 15 -3.36 -9.13 1.86
CA GLY A 15 -3.87 -9.75 0.65
C GLY A 15 -3.14 -9.26 -0.61
N GLU A 16 -3.37 -9.94 -1.73
CA GLU A 16 -2.79 -9.57 -3.04
C GLU A 16 -3.63 -8.56 -3.82
N ILE A 17 -4.84 -8.28 -3.36
CA ILE A 17 -5.76 -7.34 -4.01
C ILE A 17 -5.59 -5.95 -3.43
N TYR A 18 -5.32 -5.00 -4.31
CA TYR A 18 -5.15 -3.59 -3.98
C TYR A 18 -6.30 -2.79 -4.59
N LEU A 19 -6.91 -1.92 -3.80
CA LEU A 19 -7.98 -1.02 -4.23
C LEU A 19 -7.44 0.38 -4.54
N GLY A 20 -8.08 1.08 -5.48
CA GLY A 20 -7.74 2.47 -5.78
C GLY A 20 -6.54 2.67 -6.70
N MET A 21 -5.89 3.84 -6.59
CA MET A 21 -4.77 4.26 -7.42
C MET A 21 -3.41 3.86 -6.82
N LYS A 22 -2.35 3.91 -7.65
CA LYS A 22 -0.95 3.68 -7.24
C LYS A 22 -0.70 2.31 -6.59
N LYS A 23 -1.45 1.29 -6.98
CA LYS A 23 -1.39 -0.08 -6.41
C LYS A 23 0.03 -0.68 -6.45
N ARG A 24 0.80 -0.45 -7.53
CA ARG A 24 2.20 -0.92 -7.67
C ARG A 24 3.19 -0.23 -6.73
N ARG A 25 2.72 0.74 -5.96
CA ARG A 25 3.51 1.51 -4.99
C ARG A 25 3.05 1.29 -3.55
N GLY A 26 2.31 0.21 -3.30
CA GLY A 26 1.86 -0.22 -1.98
C GLY A 26 0.58 0.44 -1.47
N PHE A 27 -0.10 1.25 -2.29
CA PHE A 27 -1.35 1.88 -1.87
C PHE A 27 -2.55 0.94 -2.05
N GLY A 28 -3.53 1.06 -1.14
CA GLY A 28 -4.81 0.37 -1.21
C GLY A 28 -4.73 -1.13 -0.90
N CYS A 29 -3.71 -1.58 -0.19
CA CYS A 29 -3.63 -2.94 0.28
C CYS A 29 -4.78 -3.20 1.26
N CYS A 30 -5.56 -4.24 0.97
CA CYS A 30 -6.69 -4.64 1.78
C CYS A 30 -6.58 -6.13 2.10
N HIS A 31 -7.08 -6.50 3.28
CA HIS A 31 -7.30 -7.88 3.63
C HIS A 31 -8.67 -8.04 4.29
N VAL A 32 -9.26 -9.20 4.12
CA VAL A 32 -10.51 -9.56 4.75
C VAL A 32 -10.21 -10.08 6.15
N LYS A 33 -10.93 -9.55 7.13
CA LYS A 33 -10.83 -9.98 8.52
C LYS A 33 -11.63 -11.27 8.74
N GLU A 34 -12.80 -11.33 8.15
CA GLU A 34 -13.72 -12.45 8.28
C GLU A 34 -14.60 -12.60 7.05
N TRP A 35 -14.98 -13.82 6.75
CA TRP A 35 -15.91 -14.18 5.70
C TRP A 35 -17.22 -14.66 6.31
N GLN A 36 -18.31 -14.27 5.69
CA GLN A 36 -19.64 -14.80 5.99
C GLN A 36 -20.15 -15.46 4.71
N VAL A 37 -20.53 -16.73 4.79
CA VAL A 37 -20.99 -17.52 3.65
C VAL A 37 -22.36 -18.12 3.93
N TRP A 38 -23.30 -17.84 3.05
CA TRP A 38 -24.62 -18.44 3.05
C TRP A 38 -24.83 -19.18 1.73
N ASN A 39 -25.40 -20.39 1.82
CA ASN A 39 -25.82 -21.17 0.67
C ASN A 39 -27.34 -21.38 0.75
N PHE A 40 -28.03 -21.02 -0.30
CA PHE A 40 -29.48 -21.19 -0.44
C PHE A 40 -29.78 -22.11 -1.60
N ASN A 41 -30.42 -23.24 -1.35
CA ASN A 41 -30.90 -24.12 -2.40
C ASN A 41 -32.27 -23.66 -2.90
N LEU A 42 -32.28 -22.90 -3.99
CA LEU A 42 -33.51 -22.35 -4.55
C LEU A 42 -34.34 -23.38 -5.32
N GLU A 43 -33.79 -24.57 -5.61
CA GLU A 43 -34.47 -25.66 -6.30
C GLU A 43 -35.15 -26.62 -5.33
N ASP A 44 -34.87 -26.49 -4.03
CA ASP A 44 -35.45 -27.35 -3.02
C ASP A 44 -36.99 -27.17 -2.95
N THR A 45 -37.69 -28.29 -2.79
CA THR A 45 -39.16 -28.32 -2.65
C THR A 45 -39.64 -27.72 -1.32
N ASP A 46 -38.77 -27.73 -0.30
CA ASP A 46 -39.01 -27.03 0.96
C ASP A 46 -38.79 -25.52 0.77
N ALA A 47 -39.84 -24.75 0.86
CA ALA A 47 -39.84 -23.32 0.60
C ALA A 47 -38.96 -22.49 1.54
N ASN A 48 -38.29 -23.10 2.54
CA ASN A 48 -37.52 -22.41 3.58
C ASN A 48 -36.35 -21.60 3.02
N ASP A 49 -35.52 -22.19 2.16
CA ASP A 49 -34.35 -21.48 1.60
C ASP A 49 -34.75 -20.34 0.69
N ARG A 50 -35.86 -20.47 -0.03
CA ARG A 50 -36.40 -19.37 -0.89
C ARG A 50 -36.91 -18.23 -0.01
N ILE A 51 -37.61 -18.53 1.08
CA ILE A 51 -38.11 -17.50 2.03
C ILE A 51 -36.94 -16.82 2.73
N LEU A 52 -35.94 -17.58 3.16
CA LEU A 52 -34.71 -17.05 3.77
C LEU A 52 -33.95 -16.16 2.80
N TRP A 53 -33.83 -16.56 1.54
CA TRP A 53 -33.19 -15.73 0.51
C TRP A 53 -33.95 -14.45 0.22
N LEU A 54 -35.26 -14.52 0.08
CA LEU A 54 -36.13 -13.33 -0.14
C LEU A 54 -36.05 -12.34 1.02
N ASN A 55 -35.94 -12.84 2.25
CA ASN A 55 -35.85 -12.03 3.46
C ASN A 55 -34.41 -11.76 3.92
N PHE A 56 -33.40 -12.07 3.07
CA PHE A 56 -31.98 -12.04 3.46
C PHE A 56 -31.54 -10.70 4.07
N GLU A 57 -31.96 -9.59 3.50
CA GLU A 57 -31.60 -8.28 4.02
C GLU A 57 -32.22 -7.97 5.39
N HIS A 58 -33.42 -8.44 5.62
CA HIS A 58 -34.13 -8.23 6.90
C HIS A 58 -33.50 -9.02 8.04
N TRP A 59 -33.26 -10.32 7.86
CA TRP A 59 -32.69 -11.12 8.93
C TRP A 59 -31.18 -10.91 9.09
N ARG A 60 -30.45 -10.56 8.05
CA ARG A 60 -29.02 -10.19 8.14
C ARG A 60 -28.80 -9.01 9.08
N ALA A 61 -29.66 -8.02 9.07
CA ALA A 61 -29.57 -6.86 9.95
C ALA A 61 -29.81 -7.18 11.45
N GLY A 62 -30.58 -8.26 11.74
CA GLY A 62 -30.94 -8.63 13.09
C GLY A 62 -30.33 -9.93 13.61
N PHE A 63 -29.82 -10.78 12.78
CA PHE A 63 -29.38 -12.12 13.10
C PHE A 63 -28.19 -12.56 12.26
N ILE A 64 -27.00 -12.32 12.75
CA ILE A 64 -25.80 -12.96 12.20
C ILE A 64 -25.65 -14.29 12.96
N PRO A 65 -25.97 -15.45 12.38
CA PRO A 65 -25.65 -16.71 13.03
C PRO A 65 -24.13 -16.77 13.17
N ILE A 66 -23.62 -16.81 14.39
CA ILE A 66 -22.20 -16.91 14.73
C ILE A 66 -21.52 -18.08 13.99
N PHE A 67 -22.29 -19.02 13.48
CA PHE A 67 -21.87 -20.25 12.84
C PHE A 67 -21.35 -20.11 11.40
N ASN A 68 -21.56 -18.96 10.75
CA ASN A 68 -21.20 -18.74 9.33
C ASN A 68 -20.04 -17.76 9.14
N VAL A 69 -19.25 -17.54 10.18
CA VAL A 69 -18.07 -16.67 10.14
C VAL A 69 -16.81 -17.50 10.02
N TYR A 70 -16.00 -17.24 9.01
CA TYR A 70 -14.79 -17.99 8.69
C TYR A 70 -13.61 -17.05 8.48
N THR A 71 -12.41 -17.50 8.81
CA THR A 71 -11.17 -16.79 8.51
C THR A 71 -10.68 -17.03 7.08
N SER A 72 -11.15 -18.12 6.45
CA SER A 72 -10.86 -18.46 5.06
C SER A 72 -12.13 -18.65 4.26
N ILE A 73 -12.19 -18.04 3.07
CA ILE A 73 -13.29 -18.25 2.09
C ILE A 73 -13.39 -19.72 1.67
N THR A 74 -12.26 -20.38 1.52
CA THR A 74 -12.23 -21.80 1.14
C THR A 74 -12.91 -22.69 2.20
N GLU A 75 -12.64 -22.42 3.48
CA GLU A 75 -13.32 -23.11 4.58
C GLU A 75 -14.81 -22.81 4.58
N GLY A 76 -15.19 -21.54 4.43
CA GLY A 76 -16.59 -21.14 4.38
C GLY A 76 -17.36 -21.80 3.25
N LEU A 77 -16.78 -21.86 2.05
CA LEU A 77 -17.39 -22.52 0.90
C LEU A 77 -17.52 -24.05 1.08
N LYS A 78 -16.48 -24.70 1.61
CA LYS A 78 -16.55 -26.15 1.93
C LYS A 78 -17.65 -26.46 2.95
N LYS A 79 -17.76 -25.65 3.99
CA LYS A 79 -18.82 -25.79 5.01
C LYS A 79 -20.22 -25.55 4.45
N ALA A 80 -20.33 -24.66 3.46
CA ALA A 80 -21.57 -24.42 2.71
C ALA A 80 -21.88 -25.49 1.67
N GLY A 81 -21.10 -26.56 1.59
CA GLY A 81 -21.30 -27.65 0.62
C GLY A 81 -20.89 -27.35 -0.81
N ILE A 82 -20.14 -26.25 -1.01
CA ILE A 82 -19.66 -25.85 -2.35
C ILE A 82 -18.32 -26.52 -2.62
N LEU A 83 -18.24 -27.22 -3.75
CA LEU A 83 -16.98 -27.86 -4.19
C LEU A 83 -15.95 -26.78 -4.57
N VAL A 84 -14.84 -26.76 -3.86
CA VAL A 84 -13.70 -25.88 -4.15
C VAL A 84 -12.54 -26.75 -4.58
N ALA A 85 -11.84 -26.36 -5.64
CA ALA A 85 -10.61 -27.03 -6.06
C ALA A 85 -9.61 -27.07 -4.90
N GLU A 86 -9.07 -28.24 -4.59
CA GLU A 86 -8.25 -28.46 -3.39
C GLU A 86 -6.87 -27.81 -3.46
N SER A 87 -6.37 -27.54 -4.65
CA SER A 87 -5.09 -26.87 -4.83
C SER A 87 -5.17 -25.83 -5.95
N TRP A 88 -4.75 -24.62 -5.62
CA TRP A 88 -4.45 -23.60 -6.60
C TRP A 88 -3.03 -23.11 -6.36
N GLU A 89 -2.22 -23.15 -7.37
CA GLU A 89 -0.86 -22.63 -7.36
C GLU A 89 -0.79 -21.37 -8.21
N ASP A 90 -0.19 -20.32 -7.68
CA ASP A 90 0.06 -19.10 -8.44
C ASP A 90 1.16 -19.37 -9.48
N GLN A 91 0.76 -19.51 -10.75
CA GLN A 91 1.67 -19.79 -11.87
C GLN A 91 2.39 -18.54 -12.41
N ARG A 92 2.22 -17.38 -11.77
CA ARG A 92 2.91 -16.17 -12.19
C ARG A 92 4.37 -16.21 -11.75
N ASP A 93 5.28 -16.08 -12.69
CA ASP A 93 6.69 -15.91 -12.39
C ASP A 93 6.91 -14.59 -11.65
N ARG A 94 7.47 -14.68 -10.44
CA ARG A 94 7.79 -13.54 -9.62
C ARG A 94 9.22 -13.62 -9.11
N PHE A 95 9.93 -12.52 -9.20
CA PHE A 95 11.19 -12.34 -8.50
C PHE A 95 10.98 -11.39 -7.34
N THR A 96 11.28 -11.82 -6.12
CA THR A 96 11.09 -11.02 -4.91
C THR A 96 12.44 -10.66 -4.32
N ILE A 97 12.62 -9.38 -4.03
CA ILE A 97 13.76 -8.87 -3.26
C ILE A 97 13.24 -8.38 -1.92
N GLN A 98 13.75 -8.93 -0.85
CA GLN A 98 13.50 -8.45 0.50
C GLN A 98 14.82 -7.90 1.06
N ALA A 99 14.81 -6.61 1.45
CA ALA A 99 16.00 -5.96 1.97
C ALA A 99 15.65 -5.16 3.23
N THR A 100 16.52 -5.21 4.22
CA THR A 100 16.43 -4.39 5.42
C THR A 100 17.39 -3.21 5.30
N PHE A 101 16.89 -1.99 5.51
CA PHE A 101 17.68 -0.77 5.48
C PHE A 101 17.83 -0.19 6.88
N LYS A 102 19.00 0.39 7.13
CA LYS A 102 19.25 1.20 8.32
C LYS A 102 19.41 2.66 7.89
N LEU A 103 18.74 3.58 8.59
CA LEU A 103 18.93 5.01 8.34
C LEU A 103 20.34 5.42 8.81
N ALA A 104 21.17 5.87 7.86
CA ALA A 104 22.50 6.40 8.14
C ALA A 104 22.49 7.92 8.35
N SER A 105 21.40 8.59 7.99
CA SER A 105 21.19 10.04 8.11
C SER A 105 19.71 10.34 8.33
N PRO A 106 19.35 11.59 8.70
CA PRO A 106 17.95 11.98 8.81
C PRO A 106 17.19 11.74 7.51
N LEU A 107 15.94 11.29 7.63
CA LEU A 107 15.03 11.08 6.50
C LEU A 107 13.85 12.03 6.61
N LEU A 108 13.53 12.69 5.50
CA LEU A 108 12.37 13.54 5.35
C LEU A 108 11.66 13.24 4.04
N ILE A 109 10.54 12.57 4.11
CA ILE A 109 9.60 12.40 3.01
C ILE A 109 8.41 13.30 3.32
N ARG A 110 8.19 14.35 2.54
CA ARG A 110 7.17 15.37 2.82
C ARG A 110 5.78 14.74 2.88
N SER A 111 5.10 14.92 4.00
CA SER A 111 3.65 14.68 4.11
C SER A 111 2.91 15.72 3.26
N GLY A 112 1.87 15.27 2.52
CA GLY A 112 0.97 16.18 1.82
C GLY A 112 -0.08 16.84 2.74
N GLN A 113 -0.11 16.47 4.00
CA GLN A 113 -1.03 17.04 4.99
C GLN A 113 -0.44 18.36 5.50
N ALA A 114 -1.15 19.45 5.26
CA ALA A 114 -0.87 20.71 5.93
C ALA A 114 -1.42 20.63 7.36
N GLU A 115 -0.53 20.59 8.34
CA GLU A 115 -0.94 20.80 9.72
C GLU A 115 -1.24 22.30 9.91
N THR A 116 -2.39 22.60 10.50
CA THR A 116 -2.80 24.00 10.79
C THR A 116 -2.22 24.45 12.14
N GLY A 117 -1.78 25.70 12.21
CA GLY A 117 -1.34 26.33 13.46
C GLY A 117 0.18 26.42 13.62
N ARG A 118 0.70 26.06 14.80
CA ARG A 118 2.14 26.15 15.15
C ARG A 118 2.98 24.95 14.72
N ALA A 119 2.44 24.10 13.84
CA ALA A 119 3.14 22.93 13.35
C ALA A 119 4.30 23.31 12.40
N PRO A 120 5.36 22.49 12.30
CA PRO A 120 6.42 22.69 11.34
C PRO A 120 5.90 22.70 9.90
N ASP A 121 6.53 23.49 9.01
CA ASP A 121 6.12 23.64 7.60
C ASP A 121 6.22 22.32 6.81
N VAL A 122 7.17 21.47 7.19
CA VAL A 122 7.39 20.17 6.56
C VAL A 122 7.59 19.11 7.63
N VAL A 123 6.73 18.09 7.59
CA VAL A 123 6.81 16.92 8.48
C VAL A 123 7.02 15.65 7.68
N HIS A 124 7.68 14.65 8.28
CA HIS A 124 7.86 13.36 7.66
C HIS A 124 6.53 12.61 7.52
N LEU A 125 6.39 11.90 6.40
CA LEU A 125 5.20 11.09 6.08
C LEU A 125 5.01 9.98 7.13
N LYS A 126 3.82 9.94 7.69
CA LYS A 126 3.35 8.87 8.57
C LYS A 126 2.14 8.18 7.96
N SER A 127 1.95 6.92 8.28
CA SER A 127 0.81 6.11 7.84
C SER A 127 0.10 5.53 9.04
N HIS A 128 -1.23 5.48 8.96
CA HIS A 128 -2.06 4.86 9.98
C HIS A 128 -2.09 3.34 9.79
N ARG A 129 -1.81 2.60 10.86
CA ARG A 129 -1.78 1.14 10.89
C ARG A 129 -2.64 0.65 12.06
N PRO A 130 -3.97 0.59 11.91
CA PRO A 130 -4.87 0.31 13.03
C PRO A 130 -4.62 -1.04 13.72
N ASP A 131 -4.08 -2.02 12.99
CA ASP A 131 -3.76 -3.34 13.53
C ASP A 131 -2.40 -3.40 14.28
N GLU A 132 -1.53 -2.39 14.09
CA GLU A 132 -0.18 -2.37 14.65
C GLU A 132 0.02 -1.26 15.68
N SER A 133 -0.68 -0.12 15.49
CA SER A 133 -0.55 1.05 16.37
C SER A 133 -1.78 1.95 16.29
N THR A 134 -2.18 2.52 17.42
CA THR A 134 -3.20 3.57 17.46
C THR A 134 -2.68 4.90 16.89
N GLU A 135 -1.36 5.13 16.95
CA GLU A 135 -0.71 6.33 16.44
C GLU A 135 -0.11 6.11 15.06
N PRO A 136 -0.12 7.14 14.19
CA PRO A 136 0.52 7.02 12.88
C PRO A 136 2.03 6.78 12.99
N VAL A 137 2.52 5.77 12.27
CA VAL A 137 3.93 5.36 12.26
C VAL A 137 4.69 5.96 11.08
N ALA A 138 5.97 6.22 11.26
CA ALA A 138 6.84 6.72 10.19
C ALA A 138 7.02 5.64 9.11
N VAL A 139 6.94 6.03 7.84
CA VAL A 139 7.02 5.11 6.72
C VAL A 139 7.96 5.58 5.62
N LEU A 140 8.59 4.61 4.96
CA LEU A 140 9.21 4.77 3.66
C LEU A 140 8.17 4.42 2.59
N SER A 141 7.65 5.42 1.90
CA SER A 141 6.62 5.16 0.89
C SER A 141 7.20 4.42 -0.31
N GLY A 142 6.45 3.45 -0.82
CA GLY A 142 6.82 2.74 -2.05
C GLY A 142 6.98 3.69 -3.25
N THR A 143 6.27 4.82 -3.25
CA THR A 143 6.41 5.87 -4.27
C THR A 143 7.80 6.51 -4.24
N SER A 144 8.29 6.90 -3.05
CA SER A 144 9.60 7.52 -2.91
C SER A 144 10.72 6.55 -3.25
N LEU A 145 10.63 5.32 -2.77
CA LEU A 145 11.63 4.29 -3.07
C LEU A 145 11.65 3.93 -4.57
N ALA A 146 10.48 3.75 -5.20
CA ALA A 146 10.39 3.49 -6.64
C ALA A 146 10.99 4.64 -7.47
N GLY A 147 10.77 5.91 -7.05
CA GLY A 147 11.35 7.08 -7.72
C GLY A 147 12.87 7.10 -7.64
N VAL A 148 13.45 6.81 -6.47
CA VAL A 148 14.91 6.74 -6.29
C VAL A 148 15.51 5.61 -7.12
N LEU A 149 14.88 4.42 -7.13
CA LEU A 149 15.33 3.28 -7.92
C LEU A 149 15.27 3.60 -9.42
N ARG A 150 14.18 4.21 -9.91
CA ARG A 150 14.05 4.63 -11.30
C ARG A 150 15.17 5.60 -11.69
N HIS A 151 15.36 6.66 -10.92
CA HIS A 151 16.39 7.67 -11.22
C HIS A 151 17.79 7.05 -11.22
N ARG A 152 18.08 6.14 -10.29
CA ARG A 152 19.36 5.43 -10.27
C ARG A 152 19.55 4.54 -11.50
N ALA A 153 18.51 3.80 -11.89
CA ALA A 153 18.51 2.96 -13.07
C ALA A 153 18.71 3.78 -14.35
N GLU A 154 18.05 4.92 -14.50
CA GLU A 154 18.24 5.85 -15.63
C GLU A 154 19.69 6.33 -15.72
N ARG A 155 20.29 6.71 -14.60
CA ARG A 155 21.71 7.11 -14.59
C ARG A 155 22.63 5.99 -15.04
N ILE A 156 22.41 4.75 -14.60
CA ILE A 156 23.20 3.58 -15.00
C ILE A 156 23.05 3.33 -16.50
N VAL A 157 21.81 3.30 -17.01
CA VAL A 157 21.52 3.05 -18.43
C VAL A 157 22.18 4.10 -19.32
N ASN A 158 22.09 5.39 -18.93
CA ASN A 158 22.72 6.49 -19.65
C ASN A 158 24.26 6.40 -19.61
N THR A 159 24.86 6.03 -18.48
CA THR A 159 26.31 5.84 -18.35
C THR A 159 26.83 4.68 -19.23
N LEU A 160 26.00 3.65 -19.40
CA LEU A 160 26.31 2.49 -20.24
C LEU A 160 25.91 2.69 -21.71
N GLU A 161 25.42 3.87 -22.07
CA GLU A 161 24.94 4.21 -23.42
C GLU A 161 23.91 3.20 -23.97
N LYS A 162 23.05 2.68 -23.09
CA LYS A 162 22.00 1.73 -23.46
C LYS A 162 20.66 2.42 -23.70
N PRO A 163 19.75 1.82 -24.50
CA PRO A 163 18.41 2.37 -24.72
C PRO A 163 17.63 2.50 -23.40
N THR A 164 16.96 3.63 -23.20
CA THR A 164 16.13 3.89 -22.01
C THR A 164 14.80 3.16 -22.00
N THR A 165 14.45 2.44 -23.06
CA THR A 165 13.20 1.65 -23.17
C THR A 165 13.05 0.63 -22.06
N ILE A 166 14.14 0.05 -21.58
CA ILE A 166 14.14 -0.88 -20.45
C ILE A 166 13.62 -0.24 -19.16
N ILE A 167 13.84 1.07 -18.98
CA ILE A 167 13.32 1.80 -17.81
C ILE A 167 11.81 1.90 -17.87
N ASP A 168 11.25 2.22 -19.04
CA ASP A 168 9.82 2.29 -19.24
C ASP A 168 9.15 0.91 -19.12
N GLU A 169 9.84 -0.17 -19.47
CA GLU A 169 9.34 -1.54 -19.27
C GLU A 169 9.29 -1.94 -17.80
N ILE A 170 10.29 -1.56 -17.00
CA ILE A 170 10.37 -1.93 -15.58
C ILE A 170 9.45 -1.04 -14.72
N PHE A 171 9.54 0.28 -14.89
CA PHE A 171 8.91 1.27 -14.02
C PHE A 171 7.59 1.84 -14.56
N GLY A 172 7.26 1.52 -15.81
CA GLY A 172 6.19 2.17 -16.57
C GLY A 172 6.67 3.46 -17.23
N PRO A 173 5.99 3.94 -18.29
CA PRO A 173 6.38 5.13 -19.03
C PRO A 173 6.28 6.40 -18.18
N ASP A 174 7.21 7.34 -18.43
CA ASP A 174 7.15 8.69 -17.92
C ASP A 174 6.44 9.60 -18.94
N PHE A 175 5.35 10.21 -18.52
CA PHE A 175 4.53 11.12 -19.32
C PHE A 175 4.90 12.60 -19.16
N SER A 176 5.94 12.91 -18.36
CA SER A 176 6.34 14.31 -18.10
C SER A 176 6.74 15.03 -19.37
N ASN A 177 7.50 14.34 -20.23
CA ASN A 177 8.06 14.89 -21.45
C ASN A 177 7.28 14.46 -22.72
N ASP A 178 6.58 13.36 -22.67
CA ASP A 178 5.84 12.81 -23.81
C ASP A 178 4.53 12.15 -23.36
N LYS A 179 3.42 12.84 -23.63
CA LYS A 179 2.09 12.38 -23.30
C LYS A 179 1.50 11.40 -24.32
N THR A 180 2.19 11.17 -25.44
CA THR A 180 1.73 10.26 -26.49
C THR A 180 2.14 8.81 -26.25
N LYS A 181 3.01 8.56 -25.26
CA LYS A 181 3.43 7.21 -24.88
C LYS A 181 2.23 6.33 -24.51
N GLU A 182 2.27 5.09 -24.96
CA GLU A 182 1.29 4.09 -24.54
C GLU A 182 1.39 3.82 -23.03
N ALA A 183 0.24 3.89 -22.33
CA ALA A 183 0.19 3.62 -20.90
C ALA A 183 0.44 2.13 -20.61
N LYS A 184 1.53 1.82 -19.90
CA LYS A 184 1.87 0.46 -19.45
C LYS A 184 2.03 0.44 -17.94
N ALA A 185 1.53 -0.61 -17.30
CA ALA A 185 1.72 -0.81 -15.87
C ALA A 185 3.20 -1.15 -15.58
N SER A 186 3.74 -0.58 -14.51
CA SER A 186 5.05 -0.97 -13.98
C SER A 186 5.11 -2.48 -13.71
N ARG A 187 6.19 -3.15 -14.08
CA ARG A 187 6.49 -4.53 -13.67
C ARG A 187 7.00 -4.59 -12.23
N LEU A 188 7.65 -3.52 -11.78
CA LEU A 188 8.15 -3.41 -10.42
C LEU A 188 7.02 -3.03 -9.46
N ILE A 189 6.88 -3.80 -8.40
CA ILE A 189 6.01 -3.49 -7.26
C ILE A 189 6.93 -3.12 -6.10
N VAL A 190 6.72 -1.94 -5.51
CA VAL A 190 7.48 -1.48 -4.36
C VAL A 190 6.51 -1.24 -3.21
N HIS A 191 6.65 -2.02 -2.16
CA HIS A 191 5.80 -1.90 -0.98
C HIS A 191 6.24 -0.75 -0.08
N GLU A 192 5.29 -0.16 0.62
CA GLU A 192 5.57 0.75 1.73
C GLU A 192 6.16 -0.04 2.90
N SER A 193 7.15 0.54 3.57
CA SER A 193 7.82 -0.07 4.70
C SER A 193 7.73 0.80 5.93
N ILE A 194 7.48 0.19 7.09
CA ILE A 194 7.50 0.88 8.38
C ILE A 194 8.95 1.13 8.76
N ILE A 195 9.20 2.31 9.34
CA ILE A 195 10.50 2.68 9.87
C ILE A 195 10.43 2.60 11.39
N ASN A 196 11.07 1.59 11.94
CA ASN A 196 11.11 1.33 13.38
C ASN A 196 12.18 2.17 14.08
N HIS A 197 12.05 2.32 15.41
CA HIS A 197 13.02 3.01 16.26
C HIS A 197 13.38 4.41 15.77
N THR A 198 12.35 5.20 15.47
CA THR A 198 12.53 6.58 15.02
C THR A 198 12.18 7.57 16.10
N THR A 199 12.95 8.66 16.14
CA THR A 199 12.60 9.90 16.83
C THR A 199 12.52 11.03 15.82
N ASP A 200 11.81 12.08 16.14
CA ASP A 200 11.73 13.27 15.30
C ASP A 200 12.24 14.51 16.06
N LEU A 201 12.79 15.46 15.33
CA LEU A 201 13.30 16.72 15.88
C LEU A 201 12.94 17.87 14.94
N VAL A 202 12.35 18.92 15.51
CA VAL A 202 12.08 20.14 14.74
C VAL A 202 13.39 20.90 14.52
N GLN A 203 13.70 21.14 13.26
CA GLN A 203 14.85 21.92 12.82
C GLN A 203 14.36 23.21 12.16
N THR A 204 14.79 24.33 12.68
CA THR A 204 14.54 25.63 12.04
C THR A 204 15.68 25.93 11.07
N ARG A 205 15.34 26.23 9.83
CA ARG A 205 16.26 26.56 8.75
C ARG A 205 15.97 27.95 8.20
N ILE A 206 17.00 28.58 7.68
CA ILE A 206 16.89 29.89 7.05
C ILE A 206 17.60 29.88 5.69
N ALA A 207 16.95 30.43 4.69
CA ALA A 207 17.60 30.69 3.42
C ALA A 207 18.35 32.01 3.50
N ILE A 208 19.62 32.00 3.14
CA ILE A 208 20.50 33.17 3.12
C ILE A 208 20.66 33.66 1.69
N ASP A 209 20.43 34.97 1.49
CA ASP A 209 20.74 35.63 0.23
C ASP A 209 22.26 35.71 0.05
N ARG A 210 22.77 35.18 -1.03
CA ARG A 210 24.21 35.12 -1.32
C ARG A 210 24.83 36.49 -1.59
N PHE A 211 24.03 37.49 -2.01
CA PHE A 211 24.54 38.81 -2.35
C PHE A 211 24.56 39.74 -1.12
N THR A 212 23.53 39.68 -0.31
CA THR A 212 23.42 40.55 0.85
C THR A 212 23.95 39.91 2.13
N GLY A 213 24.11 38.60 2.17
CA GLY A 213 24.46 37.85 3.38
C GLY A 213 23.36 37.82 4.43
N GLY A 214 22.21 38.45 4.16
CA GLY A 214 21.07 38.50 5.05
C GLY A 214 20.08 37.36 4.83
N ALA A 215 19.11 37.28 5.74
CA ALA A 215 18.01 36.34 5.57
C ALA A 215 17.16 36.69 4.35
N TYR A 216 16.89 35.70 3.48
CA TYR A 216 15.96 35.87 2.38
C TYR A 216 14.55 36.07 2.96
N HIS A 217 13.82 37.05 2.46
CA HIS A 217 12.46 37.33 2.94
C HIS A 217 11.54 36.12 2.81
N GLY A 218 10.95 35.68 3.92
CA GLY A 218 10.13 34.45 3.96
C GLY A 218 10.95 33.15 3.94
N GLY A 219 12.28 33.24 4.06
CA GLY A 219 13.17 32.07 4.02
C GLY A 219 13.34 31.31 5.32
N LEU A 220 12.61 31.70 6.39
CA LEU A 220 12.57 30.93 7.64
C LEU A 220 11.53 29.82 7.51
N PHE A 221 11.94 28.59 7.69
CA PHE A 221 11.03 27.43 7.64
C PHE A 221 11.44 26.36 8.65
N GLN A 222 10.49 25.55 9.04
CA GLN A 222 10.68 24.49 10.00
C GLN A 222 10.45 23.12 9.35
N GLU A 223 11.39 22.22 9.58
CA GLU A 223 11.33 20.83 9.13
C GLU A 223 11.33 19.89 10.33
N LYS A 224 10.60 18.78 10.22
CA LYS A 224 10.56 17.73 11.23
C LYS A 224 10.97 16.38 10.60
N PRO A 225 12.27 16.20 10.31
CA PRO A 225 12.80 14.91 9.85
C PRO A 225 12.77 13.86 10.95
N ILE A 226 12.85 12.60 10.54
CA ILE A 226 13.04 11.47 11.45
C ILE A 226 14.50 11.04 11.48
N PHE A 227 14.92 10.55 12.65
CA PHE A 227 16.24 10.03 12.93
C PHE A 227 16.10 8.59 13.45
N TRP A 228 17.09 7.78 13.17
CA TRP A 228 17.17 6.48 13.81
C TRP A 228 17.62 6.64 15.27
N GLN A 229 16.89 6.02 16.18
CA GLN A 229 17.24 5.93 17.59
C GLN A 229 17.83 4.55 17.83
N GLY A 230 19.14 4.47 17.99
CA GLY A 230 19.93 3.27 18.16
C GLY A 230 19.71 2.54 19.45
#